data_ceec7fe579c88a29ac049df5ec2999d8
#
_entry.id   ceec7fe579c88a29ac049df5ec2999d8
#
_cell.length_a   1.000
_cell.length_b   1.000
_cell.length_c   1.000
_cell.angle_alpha   90.00
_cell.angle_beta   90.00
_cell.angle_gamma   90.00
#
_symmetry.space_group_name_H-M   'P 1'
#
loop_
_entity.id
_entity.type
_entity.pdbx_description
1 polymer ?
#
loop_
_entity_poly.entity_id
_entity_poly.type
_entity_poly.pdbx_seq_one_letter_code
_entity_poly.pdbx_strand_id
1 'polypeptide(L)'
;FQPFSKDSKVYDLWQEVLNIIYPILEKENIKIVQIGAANEKGFPGCYHTQGTTNLNQCFYLISKSLLNLSTDSFSSHVAGIYTKPLVCLFSNNYSKNVGPFYGDKNKQILLEPNREKFPRPSYSFQEFPKSINSILPEIIAQSVLKLLNLSYSYPYKSLFFGGLFNQQVLEGIPNQTVDLKPLGTDSNFVMRMDVLFNEEFLFNQLKLSKCLIYTDRPINKDLIRAAKPQIQEVIYELNEHNSWPDYIEFLQELGVKFTLLSYLPEDKINGLKLQYFDYGIIHKRDQNPPKEIEGIDKEKIYYKTNRYILSNQKIYTSLAALKENRPVPN
;
A
#
# COMPACT_ATOMS: atom_id res chain seq x y z
N PHE A 1 17.74 7.01 7.36
CA PHE A 1 16.52 6.39 6.85
C PHE A 1 15.40 6.47 7.89
N GLN A 2 14.27 7.04 7.52
CA GLN A 2 13.08 7.11 8.38
C GLN A 2 11.86 6.58 7.63
N PRO A 3 11.48 5.31 7.86
CA PRO A 3 10.41 4.63 7.11
C PRO A 3 8.99 4.91 7.66
N PHE A 4 8.84 5.35 8.90
CA PHE A 4 7.56 5.42 9.58
C PHE A 4 7.05 6.85 9.80
N SER A 5 5.73 6.98 9.80
CA SER A 5 4.96 8.19 10.06
C SER A 5 3.51 7.79 10.38
N LYS A 6 2.51 8.60 10.00
CA LYS A 6 1.10 8.21 10.03
C LYS A 6 0.84 7.06 9.05
N ASP A 7 -0.15 6.22 9.31
CA ASP A 7 -0.37 4.98 8.56
C ASP A 7 -0.42 5.17 7.03
N SER A 8 -1.17 6.16 6.54
CA SER A 8 -1.26 6.48 5.11
C SER A 8 0.08 6.88 4.45
N LYS A 9 1.08 7.28 5.25
CA LYS A 9 2.40 7.69 4.78
C LYS A 9 3.45 6.58 4.90
N VAL A 10 3.11 5.43 5.50
CA VAL A 10 4.01 4.28 5.63
C VAL A 10 3.98 3.47 4.34
N TYR A 11 5.14 3.37 3.71
CA TYR A 11 5.32 2.56 2.50
C TYR A 11 5.57 1.10 2.89
N ASP A 12 4.71 0.19 2.46
CA ASP A 12 4.76 -1.20 2.91
C ASP A 12 5.90 -2.02 2.25
N LEU A 13 6.44 -1.52 1.12
CA LEU A 13 7.48 -2.21 0.35
C LEU A 13 8.91 -1.70 0.64
N TRP A 14 9.14 -1.08 1.81
CA TRP A 14 10.48 -0.58 2.18
C TRP A 14 11.56 -1.67 2.12
N GLN A 15 11.23 -2.90 2.55
CA GLN A 15 12.20 -4.00 2.49
C GLN A 15 12.67 -4.29 1.07
N GLU A 16 11.78 -4.14 0.08
CA GLU A 16 12.13 -4.33 -1.33
C GLU A 16 13.10 -3.24 -1.81
N VAL A 17 12.89 -1.99 -1.40
CA VAL A 17 13.83 -0.89 -1.68
C VAL A 17 15.20 -1.20 -1.09
N LEU A 18 15.23 -1.60 0.19
CA LEU A 18 16.49 -1.93 0.89
C LEU A 18 17.20 -3.11 0.25
N ASN A 19 16.47 -4.15 -0.17
CA ASN A 19 17.03 -5.30 -0.87
C ASN A 19 17.71 -4.92 -2.20
N ILE A 20 17.24 -3.85 -2.84
CA ILE A 20 17.85 -3.33 -4.06
C ILE A 20 19.11 -2.52 -3.75
N ILE A 21 19.01 -1.55 -2.83
CA ILE A 21 20.11 -0.60 -2.59
C ILE A 21 21.22 -1.16 -1.69
N TYR A 22 20.90 -2.01 -0.71
CA TYR A 22 21.84 -2.49 0.28
C TYR A 22 23.10 -3.12 -0.34
N PRO A 23 23.01 -4.07 -1.29
CA PRO A 23 24.21 -4.71 -1.87
C PRO A 23 25.12 -3.72 -2.62
N ILE A 24 24.56 -2.62 -3.12
CA ILE A 24 25.29 -1.58 -3.84
C ILE A 24 25.98 -0.66 -2.83
N LEU A 25 25.24 -0.20 -1.83
CA LEU A 25 25.76 0.68 -0.78
C LEU A 25 26.84 -0.02 0.05
N GLU A 26 26.70 -1.30 0.31
CA GLU A 26 27.69 -2.10 1.04
C GLU A 26 29.04 -2.15 0.29
N LYS A 27 29.03 -2.33 -1.03
CA LYS A 27 30.25 -2.29 -1.86
C LYS A 27 30.95 -0.93 -1.80
N GLU A 28 30.16 0.16 -1.67
CA GLU A 28 30.69 1.52 -1.54
C GLU A 28 30.98 1.91 -0.08
N ASN A 29 30.92 0.94 0.85
CA ASN A 29 31.07 1.16 2.30
C ASN A 29 30.12 2.22 2.89
N ILE A 30 28.93 2.38 2.30
CA ILE A 30 27.89 3.26 2.77
C ILE A 30 26.95 2.49 3.70
N LYS A 31 26.75 3.00 4.91
CA LYS A 31 25.87 2.38 5.92
C LYS A 31 24.50 3.04 5.94
N ILE A 32 23.45 2.23 6.14
CA ILE A 32 22.09 2.71 6.30
C ILE A 32 21.80 2.78 7.80
N VAL A 33 21.52 3.98 8.31
CA VAL A 33 21.14 4.20 9.72
C VAL A 33 19.65 4.48 9.77
N GLN A 34 18.88 3.62 10.45
CA GLN A 34 17.46 3.81 10.67
C GLN A 34 17.22 4.59 11.96
N ILE A 35 16.55 5.73 11.85
CA ILE A 35 16.06 6.55 12.97
C ILE A 35 14.55 6.39 13.13
N GLY A 36 14.05 6.58 14.35
CA GLY A 36 12.62 6.49 14.62
C GLY A 36 12.28 6.28 16.09
N ALA A 37 11.03 5.98 16.39
CA ALA A 37 10.54 5.71 17.73
C ALA A 37 10.89 4.28 18.17
N ALA A 38 10.91 4.03 19.48
CA ALA A 38 11.32 2.75 20.07
C ALA A 38 10.42 1.56 19.65
N ASN A 39 9.16 1.83 19.35
CA ASN A 39 8.18 0.82 18.95
C ASN A 39 8.15 0.56 17.44
N GLU A 40 9.00 1.24 16.66
CA GLU A 40 9.03 1.05 15.21
C GLU A 40 9.88 -0.17 14.83
N LYS A 41 9.40 -0.93 13.84
CA LYS A 41 10.07 -2.12 13.34
C LYS A 41 11.44 -1.76 12.74
N GLY A 42 12.47 -2.50 13.11
CA GLY A 42 13.78 -2.45 12.46
C GLY A 42 13.78 -3.20 11.12
N PHE A 43 14.49 -2.67 10.13
CA PHE A 43 14.69 -3.33 8.84
C PHE A 43 16.06 -4.03 8.77
N PRO A 44 16.13 -5.29 8.32
CA PRO A 44 17.40 -5.97 8.08
C PRO A 44 18.34 -5.15 7.18
N GLY A 45 19.63 -5.16 7.51
CA GLY A 45 20.64 -4.40 6.78
C GLY A 45 20.81 -2.94 7.23
N CYS A 46 20.02 -2.48 8.20
CA CYS A 46 20.13 -1.14 8.78
C CYS A 46 20.83 -1.17 10.15
N TYR A 47 21.55 -0.11 10.48
CA TYR A 47 21.96 0.19 11.86
C TYR A 47 20.75 0.83 12.60
N HIS A 48 20.32 0.19 13.67
CA HIS A 48 19.12 0.57 14.40
C HIS A 48 19.42 1.59 15.49
N THR A 49 18.82 2.77 15.39
CA THR A 49 18.91 3.81 16.44
C THR A 49 17.52 4.23 16.96
N GLN A 50 16.48 3.47 16.61
CA GLN A 50 15.10 3.75 17.04
C GLN A 50 15.02 3.70 18.58
N GLY A 51 14.43 4.74 19.16
CA GLY A 51 14.27 4.86 20.61
C GLY A 51 15.56 5.05 21.43
N THR A 52 16.74 4.97 20.80
CA THR A 52 18.03 5.20 21.49
C THR A 52 18.61 6.58 21.21
N THR A 53 18.04 7.33 20.27
CA THR A 53 18.43 8.70 19.92
C THR A 53 17.32 9.68 20.28
N ASN A 54 17.71 10.80 20.89
CA ASN A 54 16.82 11.94 21.06
C ASN A 54 16.76 12.80 19.76
N LEU A 55 15.90 13.80 19.75
CA LEU A 55 15.67 14.61 18.56
C LEU A 55 16.93 15.33 18.06
N ASN A 56 17.75 15.88 18.98
CA ASN A 56 19.00 16.56 18.62
C ASN A 56 20.03 15.60 18.01
N GLN A 57 20.10 14.39 18.55
CA GLN A 57 20.95 13.33 17.97
C GLN A 57 20.47 12.89 16.59
N CYS A 58 19.13 12.80 16.38
CA CYS A 58 18.58 12.57 15.05
C CYS A 58 18.96 13.70 14.07
N PHE A 59 18.88 14.97 14.50
CA PHE A 59 19.32 16.11 13.68
C PHE A 59 20.80 16.03 13.34
N TYR A 60 21.63 15.67 14.30
CA TYR A 60 23.06 15.47 14.07
C TYR A 60 23.32 14.36 13.04
N LEU A 61 22.68 13.20 13.19
CA LEU A 61 22.79 12.10 12.23
C LEU A 61 22.41 12.52 10.82
N ILE A 62 21.28 13.24 10.68
CA ILE A 62 20.82 13.75 9.39
C ILE A 62 21.84 14.76 8.83
N SER A 63 22.38 15.66 9.68
CA SER A 63 23.37 16.68 9.24
C SER A 63 24.68 16.05 8.73
N LYS A 64 25.02 14.86 9.20
CA LYS A 64 26.22 14.10 8.79
C LYS A 64 25.96 13.06 7.71
N SER A 65 24.71 12.82 7.35
CA SER A 65 24.37 11.83 6.33
C SER A 65 24.80 12.28 4.92
N LEU A 66 25.05 11.31 4.06
CA LEU A 66 25.25 11.53 2.62
C LEU A 66 23.90 11.81 1.92
N LEU A 67 22.83 11.16 2.40
CA LEU A 67 21.50 11.27 1.86
C LEU A 67 20.48 10.96 2.97
N ASN A 68 19.32 11.62 2.93
CA ASN A 68 18.16 11.25 3.73
C ASN A 68 17.13 10.55 2.83
N LEU A 69 16.68 9.37 3.27
CA LEU A 69 15.59 8.61 2.65
C LEU A 69 14.45 8.49 3.67
N SER A 70 13.26 8.96 3.32
CA SER A 70 12.15 8.99 4.27
C SER A 70 10.76 9.01 3.62
N THR A 71 9.73 8.77 4.42
CA THR A 71 8.39 9.24 4.13
C THR A 71 8.24 10.71 4.53
N ASP A 72 7.13 11.36 4.19
CA ASP A 72 6.77 12.71 4.62
C ASP A 72 6.71 12.80 6.15
N SER A 73 7.79 13.33 6.75
CA SER A 73 8.01 13.44 8.19
C SER A 73 9.05 14.51 8.52
N PHE A 74 9.35 14.70 9.82
CA PHE A 74 10.29 15.72 10.28
C PHE A 74 11.68 15.59 9.61
N SER A 75 12.15 14.38 9.34
CA SER A 75 13.50 14.16 8.82
C SER A 75 13.71 14.75 7.43
N SER A 76 12.68 14.80 6.60
CA SER A 76 12.74 15.45 5.30
C SER A 76 12.97 16.96 5.41
N HIS A 77 12.31 17.62 6.36
CA HIS A 77 12.48 19.04 6.64
C HIS A 77 13.88 19.36 7.22
N VAL A 78 14.34 18.54 8.14
CA VAL A 78 15.69 18.66 8.72
C VAL A 78 16.76 18.44 7.65
N ALA A 79 16.59 17.48 6.76
CA ALA A 79 17.48 17.26 5.63
C ALA A 79 17.52 18.50 4.71
N GLY A 80 16.37 19.12 4.46
CA GLY A 80 16.28 20.38 3.72
C GLY A 80 17.06 21.50 4.39
N ILE A 81 16.91 21.71 5.72
CA ILE A 81 17.65 22.74 6.47
C ILE A 81 19.16 22.54 6.35
N TYR A 82 19.64 21.30 6.44
CA TYR A 82 21.07 20.98 6.30
C TYR A 82 21.53 20.80 4.84
N THR A 83 20.68 21.12 3.87
CA THR A 83 20.96 21.02 2.42
C THR A 83 21.45 19.63 2.00
N LYS A 84 20.91 18.59 2.64
CA LYS A 84 21.27 17.20 2.33
C LYS A 84 20.50 16.69 1.12
N PRO A 85 21.13 15.85 0.28
CA PRO A 85 20.39 15.07 -0.70
C PRO A 85 19.25 14.32 -0.03
N LEU A 86 18.06 14.32 -0.66
CA LEU A 86 16.84 13.82 -0.08
C LEU A 86 16.01 13.05 -1.10
N VAL A 87 15.60 11.85 -0.74
CA VAL A 87 14.49 11.12 -1.36
C VAL A 87 13.37 11.01 -0.33
N CYS A 88 12.21 11.58 -0.67
CA CYS A 88 11.06 11.59 0.25
C CYS A 88 9.79 11.16 -0.49
N LEU A 89 9.00 10.27 0.15
CA LEU A 89 7.74 9.76 -0.37
C LEU A 89 6.56 10.54 0.24
N PHE A 90 5.63 10.92 -0.61
CA PHE A 90 4.38 11.58 -0.23
C PHE A 90 3.20 10.72 -0.65
N SER A 91 2.10 10.77 0.08
CA SER A 91 0.87 10.03 -0.19
C SER A 91 -0.36 10.93 -0.07
N ASN A 92 -0.79 11.16 1.17
CA ASN A 92 -2.02 11.83 1.56
C ASN A 92 -1.98 13.37 1.43
N ASN A 93 -0.86 13.94 0.98
CA ASN A 93 -0.69 15.35 0.68
C ASN A 93 0.11 15.51 -0.61
N TYR A 94 -0.02 16.67 -1.26
CA TYR A 94 0.88 17.04 -2.35
C TYR A 94 2.24 17.45 -1.80
N SER A 95 3.32 16.95 -2.39
CA SER A 95 4.69 17.31 -2.03
C SER A 95 4.95 18.83 -2.11
N LYS A 96 4.32 19.51 -3.08
CA LYS A 96 4.41 20.96 -3.24
C LYS A 96 3.87 21.76 -2.05
N ASN A 97 2.94 21.18 -1.28
CA ASN A 97 2.29 21.87 -0.15
C ASN A 97 2.99 21.60 1.18
N VAL A 98 3.54 20.39 1.35
CA VAL A 98 4.10 19.93 2.63
C VAL A 98 5.54 19.44 2.53
N GLY A 99 6.16 19.54 1.36
CA GLY A 99 7.56 19.17 1.17
C GLY A 99 8.53 20.15 1.84
N PRO A 100 9.82 19.79 1.92
CA PRO A 100 10.83 20.65 2.54
C PRO A 100 10.91 22.02 1.85
N PHE A 101 10.72 23.07 2.63
CA PHE A 101 10.83 24.44 2.14
C PHE A 101 12.28 24.80 1.79
N TYR A 102 13.23 24.43 2.68
CA TYR A 102 14.65 24.73 2.54
C TYR A 102 15.40 23.68 1.73
N GLY A 103 16.62 24.03 1.35
CA GLY A 103 17.58 23.16 0.69
C GLY A 103 17.64 23.33 -0.83
N ASP A 104 18.63 22.69 -1.43
CA ASP A 104 18.84 22.69 -2.89
C ASP A 104 17.81 21.75 -3.55
N LYS A 105 16.90 22.33 -4.31
CA LYS A 105 15.83 21.59 -5.01
C LYS A 105 16.35 20.58 -6.02
N ASN A 106 17.54 20.79 -6.58
CA ASN A 106 18.18 19.85 -7.49
C ASN A 106 18.67 18.56 -6.79
N LYS A 107 18.81 18.61 -5.45
CA LYS A 107 19.18 17.48 -4.60
C LYS A 107 17.99 16.88 -3.85
N GLN A 108 16.76 17.27 -4.20
CA GLN A 108 15.54 16.75 -3.60
C GLN A 108 14.72 16.01 -4.64
N ILE A 109 14.52 14.73 -4.44
CA ILE A 109 13.60 13.90 -5.24
C ILE A 109 12.40 13.59 -4.35
N LEU A 110 11.27 14.25 -4.67
CA LEU A 110 10.01 14.13 -3.96
C LEU A 110 9.09 13.23 -4.79
N LEU A 111 8.86 12.01 -4.32
CA LEU A 111 8.09 11.01 -5.03
C LEU A 111 6.65 11.02 -4.55
N GLU A 112 5.72 11.04 -5.49
CA GLU A 112 4.29 10.93 -5.24
C GLU A 112 3.72 9.70 -5.96
N PRO A 113 2.58 9.15 -5.49
CA PRO A 113 1.79 8.21 -6.27
C PRO A 113 1.50 8.77 -7.66
N ASN A 114 1.30 7.89 -8.64
CA ASN A 114 0.88 8.33 -9.96
C ASN A 114 -0.42 9.13 -9.85
N ARG A 115 -0.35 10.46 -10.07
CA ARG A 115 -1.50 11.37 -9.94
C ARG A 115 -2.50 11.26 -11.08
N GLU A 116 -2.20 10.55 -12.14
CA GLU A 116 -3.21 10.16 -13.14
C GLU A 116 -4.12 9.07 -12.57
N LYS A 117 -3.57 8.14 -11.76
CA LYS A 117 -4.31 7.08 -11.09
C LYS A 117 -4.89 7.48 -9.73
N PHE A 118 -4.22 8.40 -9.03
CA PHE A 118 -4.62 8.93 -7.73
C PHE A 118 -4.65 10.45 -7.80
N PRO A 119 -5.61 11.07 -8.52
CA PRO A 119 -5.55 12.48 -8.90
C PRO A 119 -5.56 13.43 -7.71
N ARG A 120 -6.12 13.01 -6.57
CA ARG A 120 -6.14 13.79 -5.34
C ARG A 120 -5.56 12.99 -4.18
N PRO A 121 -4.77 13.64 -3.31
CA PRO A 121 -4.44 13.07 -2.01
C PRO A 121 -5.68 12.86 -1.17
N SER A 122 -5.66 11.84 -0.32
CA SER A 122 -6.79 11.53 0.58
C SER A 122 -6.95 12.54 1.72
N TYR A 123 -5.87 13.25 2.09
CA TYR A 123 -5.75 14.09 3.28
C TYR A 123 -6.09 13.35 4.59
N SER A 124 -6.16 12.03 4.56
CA SER A 124 -6.51 11.17 5.68
C SER A 124 -5.28 10.57 6.34
N PHE A 125 -5.39 10.25 7.63
CA PHE A 125 -4.35 9.49 8.36
C PHE A 125 -4.36 8.01 8.02
N GLN A 126 -5.49 7.49 7.52
CA GLN A 126 -5.64 6.13 7.04
C GLN A 126 -6.06 6.16 5.57
N GLU A 127 -5.55 5.23 4.80
CA GLU A 127 -5.82 5.13 3.37
C GLU A 127 -5.90 3.66 2.97
N PHE A 128 -7.00 3.28 2.34
CA PHE A 128 -7.20 1.91 1.85
C PHE A 128 -7.78 1.94 0.42
N PRO A 129 -7.12 1.27 -0.54
CA PRO A 129 -5.72 0.85 -0.50
C PRO A 129 -4.75 2.05 -0.43
N LYS A 130 -3.56 1.86 0.17
CA LYS A 130 -2.57 2.94 0.31
C LYS A 130 -2.02 3.36 -1.05
N SER A 131 -2.23 4.61 -1.42
CA SER A 131 -1.75 5.15 -2.71
C SER A 131 -0.22 5.16 -2.80
N ILE A 132 0.48 5.35 -1.67
CA ILE A 132 1.94 5.36 -1.60
C ILE A 132 2.56 4.05 -2.11
N ASN A 133 1.88 2.91 -1.94
CA ASN A 133 2.34 1.61 -2.41
C ASN A 133 2.35 1.46 -3.94
N SER A 134 1.76 2.42 -4.67
CA SER A 134 1.86 2.48 -6.13
C SER A 134 3.20 3.00 -6.65
N ILE A 135 4.03 3.59 -5.76
CA ILE A 135 5.40 3.98 -6.11
C ILE A 135 6.24 2.71 -6.18
N LEU A 136 6.85 2.46 -7.34
CA LEU A 136 7.67 1.27 -7.53
C LEU A 136 8.94 1.31 -6.66
N PRO A 137 9.31 0.23 -5.97
CA PRO A 137 10.56 0.15 -5.22
C PRO A 137 11.80 0.48 -6.05
N GLU A 138 11.79 0.12 -7.34
CA GLU A 138 12.86 0.42 -8.29
C GLU A 138 13.02 1.93 -8.50
N ILE A 139 11.93 2.69 -8.56
CA ILE A 139 11.97 4.15 -8.72
C ILE A 139 12.59 4.81 -7.49
N ILE A 140 12.23 4.32 -6.29
CA ILE A 140 12.79 4.83 -5.04
C ILE A 140 14.28 4.50 -4.98
N ALA A 141 14.66 3.26 -5.26
CA ALA A 141 16.05 2.80 -5.27
C ALA A 141 16.90 3.60 -6.29
N GLN A 142 16.38 3.78 -7.51
CA GLN A 142 17.05 4.56 -8.55
C GLN A 142 17.25 6.02 -8.12
N SER A 143 16.26 6.61 -7.43
CA SER A 143 16.35 7.97 -6.92
C SER A 143 17.46 8.12 -5.88
N VAL A 144 17.60 7.14 -4.96
CA VAL A 144 18.69 7.09 -3.98
C VAL A 144 20.04 6.98 -4.68
N LEU A 145 20.19 6.01 -5.58
CA LEU A 145 21.45 5.76 -6.29
C LEU A 145 21.87 6.95 -7.18
N LYS A 146 20.89 7.59 -7.84
CA LYS A 146 21.13 8.82 -8.63
C LYS A 146 21.71 9.94 -7.79
N LEU A 147 21.15 10.21 -6.60
CA LEU A 147 21.63 11.29 -5.73
C LEU A 147 23.01 10.95 -5.09
N LEU A 148 23.35 9.68 -5.00
CA LEU A 148 24.66 9.20 -4.55
C LEU A 148 25.65 9.06 -5.70
N ASN A 149 25.30 9.37 -6.94
CA ASN A 149 26.08 9.20 -8.17
C ASN A 149 26.52 7.72 -8.39
N LEU A 150 25.66 6.78 -8.00
CA LEU A 150 25.85 5.35 -8.23
C LEU A 150 24.99 4.87 -9.37
N SER A 151 25.56 4.11 -10.31
CA SER A 151 24.82 3.55 -11.44
C SER A 151 24.40 2.12 -11.15
N TYR A 152 23.18 1.79 -11.56
CA TYR A 152 22.64 0.43 -11.49
C TYR A 152 21.60 0.18 -12.58
N SER A 153 21.60 -1.03 -13.13
CA SER A 153 20.59 -1.48 -14.09
C SER A 153 19.74 -2.59 -13.46
N TYR A 154 18.43 -2.50 -13.64
CA TYR A 154 17.50 -3.50 -13.14
C TYR A 154 17.15 -4.50 -14.26
N PRO A 155 17.57 -5.77 -14.14
CA PRO A 155 17.26 -6.80 -15.15
C PRO A 155 15.84 -7.38 -14.98
N TYR A 156 14.95 -6.64 -14.33
CA TYR A 156 13.59 -7.08 -14.03
C TYR A 156 12.60 -5.92 -14.00
N LYS A 157 11.32 -6.26 -14.05
CA LYS A 157 10.18 -5.34 -13.96
C LYS A 157 9.30 -5.76 -12.79
N SER A 158 8.80 -4.79 -11.99
CA SER A 158 7.76 -5.05 -11.01
C SER A 158 6.42 -5.23 -11.68
N LEU A 159 5.68 -6.24 -11.24
CA LEU A 159 4.29 -6.49 -11.58
C LEU A 159 3.45 -6.43 -10.31
N PHE A 160 2.25 -5.86 -10.40
CA PHE A 160 1.24 -5.94 -9.37
C PHE A 160 0.14 -6.92 -9.79
N PHE A 161 -0.42 -7.64 -8.84
CA PHE A 161 -1.41 -8.66 -9.07
C PHE A 161 -2.59 -8.52 -8.12
N GLY A 162 -3.82 -8.79 -8.62
CA GLY A 162 -5.06 -8.67 -7.85
C GLY A 162 -5.70 -7.28 -7.91
N GLY A 163 -6.97 -7.16 -7.52
CA GLY A 163 -7.72 -5.90 -7.54
C GLY A 163 -7.21 -4.87 -6.53
N LEU A 164 -6.60 -5.35 -5.43
CA LEU A 164 -5.95 -4.53 -4.39
C LEU A 164 -4.42 -4.61 -4.50
N PHE A 165 -3.90 -4.62 -5.70
CA PHE A 165 -2.51 -4.92 -6.03
C PHE A 165 -1.44 -4.05 -5.33
N ASN A 166 -1.81 -2.91 -4.82
CA ASN A 166 -0.94 -2.03 -4.02
C ASN A 166 -0.97 -2.34 -2.51
N GLN A 167 -1.54 -3.49 -2.12
CA GLN A 167 -1.53 -4.03 -0.76
C GLN A 167 -1.22 -5.53 -0.77
N GLN A 168 -0.69 -6.01 0.34
CA GLN A 168 -0.45 -7.44 0.52
C GLN A 168 -1.67 -8.10 1.16
N VAL A 169 -2.60 -8.58 0.34
CA VAL A 169 -3.80 -9.31 0.76
C VAL A 169 -3.98 -10.58 -0.07
N LEU A 170 -4.76 -11.51 0.44
CA LEU A 170 -5.30 -12.63 -0.33
C LEU A 170 -6.72 -12.30 -0.74
N GLU A 171 -7.02 -12.35 -2.02
CA GLU A 171 -8.36 -12.15 -2.57
C GLU A 171 -8.99 -13.52 -2.85
N GLY A 172 -10.01 -13.89 -2.08
CA GLY A 172 -10.77 -15.11 -2.28
C GLY A 172 -11.95 -14.91 -3.22
N ILE A 173 -12.14 -15.84 -4.12
CA ILE A 173 -13.33 -15.88 -4.97
C ILE A 173 -14.37 -16.78 -4.26
N PRO A 174 -15.61 -16.31 -4.05
CA PRO A 174 -16.64 -17.06 -3.33
C PRO A 174 -17.26 -18.19 -4.18
N ASN A 175 -16.40 -19.06 -4.70
CA ASN A 175 -16.75 -20.31 -5.38
C ASN A 175 -16.51 -21.55 -4.48
N GLN A 176 -15.65 -21.41 -3.46
CA GLN A 176 -15.44 -22.37 -2.40
C GLN A 176 -14.80 -21.70 -1.16
N THR A 177 -14.80 -22.41 -0.03
CA THR A 177 -14.14 -21.94 1.19
C THR A 177 -12.63 -22.17 1.15
N VAL A 178 -11.89 -21.24 1.76
CA VAL A 178 -10.41 -21.28 1.84
C VAL A 178 -9.99 -21.48 3.29
N ASP A 179 -9.23 -22.52 3.57
CA ASP A 179 -8.54 -22.63 4.86
C ASP A 179 -7.30 -21.72 4.86
N LEU A 180 -7.34 -20.70 5.70
CA LEU A 180 -6.26 -19.69 5.79
C LEU A 180 -5.09 -20.16 6.67
N LYS A 181 -5.25 -21.19 7.50
CA LYS A 181 -4.22 -21.66 8.43
C LYS A 181 -2.90 -22.04 7.73
N PRO A 182 -2.93 -22.78 6.60
CA PRO A 182 -1.71 -23.12 5.88
C PRO A 182 -1.04 -21.92 5.18
N LEU A 183 -1.80 -20.83 4.94
CA LEU A 183 -1.33 -19.66 4.19
C LEU A 183 -0.64 -18.61 5.07
N GLY A 184 -0.62 -18.82 6.39
CA GLY A 184 -0.09 -17.87 7.36
C GLY A 184 -1.15 -16.84 7.79
N THR A 185 -1.30 -16.66 9.10
CA THR A 185 -2.42 -15.92 9.71
C THR A 185 -2.32 -14.40 9.60
N ASP A 186 -1.20 -13.87 9.16
CA ASP A 186 -0.95 -12.41 9.11
C ASP A 186 -1.43 -11.74 7.80
N SER A 187 -1.97 -12.52 6.88
CA SER A 187 -2.47 -11.98 5.61
C SER A 187 -3.92 -11.53 5.77
N ASN A 188 -4.21 -10.28 5.45
CA ASN A 188 -5.59 -9.82 5.28
C ASN A 188 -6.24 -10.64 4.17
N PHE A 189 -7.38 -11.23 4.45
CA PHE A 189 -8.14 -12.02 3.49
C PHE A 189 -9.40 -11.26 3.08
N VAL A 190 -9.59 -11.05 1.78
CA VAL A 190 -10.71 -10.31 1.22
C VAL A 190 -11.57 -11.23 0.37
N MET A 191 -12.84 -11.40 0.73
CA MET A 191 -13.82 -12.09 -0.11
C MET A 191 -14.33 -11.14 -1.20
N ARG A 192 -14.08 -11.49 -2.46
CA ARG A 192 -14.41 -10.69 -3.66
C ARG A 192 -15.82 -11.01 -4.16
N MET A 193 -16.82 -10.49 -3.41
CA MET A 193 -18.24 -10.63 -3.78
C MET A 193 -18.63 -9.87 -5.05
N ASP A 194 -17.81 -8.89 -5.46
CA ASP A 194 -17.93 -8.16 -6.72
C ASP A 194 -17.59 -9.02 -7.94
N VAL A 195 -16.69 -9.99 -7.79
CA VAL A 195 -16.27 -10.92 -8.86
C VAL A 195 -17.30 -12.04 -9.03
N LEU A 196 -17.71 -12.64 -7.93
CA LEU A 196 -18.73 -13.68 -7.89
C LEU A 196 -19.58 -13.48 -6.64
N PHE A 197 -20.85 -13.11 -6.82
CA PHE A 197 -21.74 -12.89 -5.69
C PHE A 197 -22.36 -14.20 -5.22
N ASN A 198 -21.89 -14.70 -4.07
CA ASN A 198 -22.40 -15.93 -3.48
C ASN A 198 -22.39 -15.84 -1.94
N GLU A 199 -23.56 -15.58 -1.37
CA GLU A 199 -23.73 -15.37 0.06
C GLU A 199 -23.56 -16.66 0.88
N GLU A 200 -23.85 -17.82 0.31
CA GLU A 200 -23.68 -19.11 0.99
C GLU A 200 -22.18 -19.38 1.25
N PHE A 201 -21.34 -19.24 0.23
CA PHE A 201 -19.90 -19.39 0.39
C PHE A 201 -19.29 -18.31 1.26
N LEU A 202 -19.76 -17.05 1.18
CA LEU A 202 -19.36 -16.00 2.10
C LEU A 202 -19.64 -16.40 3.55
N PHE A 203 -20.86 -16.86 3.84
CA PHE A 203 -21.26 -17.25 5.20
C PHE A 203 -20.43 -18.44 5.71
N ASN A 204 -20.19 -19.42 4.87
CA ASN A 204 -19.34 -20.57 5.23
C ASN A 204 -17.89 -20.13 5.47
N GLN A 205 -17.34 -19.20 4.69
CA GLN A 205 -16.02 -18.66 4.93
C GLN A 205 -15.93 -17.88 6.25
N LEU A 206 -16.94 -17.06 6.56
CA LEU A 206 -17.00 -16.32 7.82
C LEU A 206 -17.07 -17.23 9.05
N LYS A 207 -17.63 -18.45 8.93
CA LYS A 207 -17.57 -19.45 10.00
C LYS A 207 -16.15 -19.99 10.24
N LEU A 208 -15.31 -20.01 9.20
CA LEU A 208 -13.95 -20.55 9.29
C LEU A 208 -12.93 -19.51 9.75
N SER A 209 -13.06 -18.26 9.29
CA SER A 209 -12.07 -17.21 9.54
C SER A 209 -12.66 -15.81 9.44
N LYS A 210 -12.02 -14.87 10.12
CA LYS A 210 -12.31 -13.44 9.90
C LYS A 210 -11.85 -13.02 8.52
N CYS A 211 -12.65 -12.18 7.83
CA CYS A 211 -12.25 -11.62 6.56
C CYS A 211 -12.80 -10.21 6.33
N LEU A 212 -12.17 -9.53 5.38
CA LEU A 212 -12.69 -8.34 4.72
C LEU A 212 -13.68 -8.80 3.64
N ILE A 213 -14.68 -7.99 3.35
CA ILE A 213 -15.65 -8.25 2.29
C ILE A 213 -15.58 -7.12 1.29
N TYR A 214 -15.29 -7.43 0.04
CA TYR A 214 -15.37 -6.46 -1.06
C TYR A 214 -16.63 -6.76 -1.88
N THR A 215 -17.55 -5.81 -1.96
CA THR A 215 -18.84 -6.00 -2.65
C THR A 215 -19.27 -4.74 -3.41
N ASP A 216 -19.91 -4.94 -4.55
CA ASP A 216 -20.53 -3.91 -5.38
C ASP A 216 -22.07 -3.82 -5.15
N ARG A 217 -22.60 -4.61 -4.21
CA ARG A 217 -24.04 -4.67 -3.90
C ARG A 217 -24.30 -5.06 -2.44
N PRO A 218 -25.52 -4.76 -1.92
CA PRO A 218 -25.89 -5.18 -0.57
C PRO A 218 -25.83 -6.69 -0.38
N ILE A 219 -25.35 -7.09 0.79
CA ILE A 219 -25.38 -8.47 1.27
C ILE A 219 -26.57 -8.61 2.23
N ASN A 220 -27.17 -9.79 2.31
CA ASN A 220 -28.30 -10.06 3.19
C ASN A 220 -28.02 -9.57 4.63
N LYS A 221 -28.91 -8.71 5.14
CA LYS A 221 -28.75 -8.06 6.45
C LYS A 221 -28.70 -9.07 7.61
N ASP A 222 -29.41 -10.19 7.51
CA ASP A 222 -29.43 -11.22 8.55
C ASP A 222 -28.14 -12.02 8.56
N LEU A 223 -27.54 -12.27 7.39
CA LEU A 223 -26.21 -12.85 7.27
C LEU A 223 -25.16 -11.96 7.95
N ILE A 224 -25.18 -10.66 7.66
CA ILE A 224 -24.26 -9.70 8.27
C ILE A 224 -24.43 -9.63 9.77
N ARG A 225 -25.68 -9.62 10.29
CA ARG A 225 -25.95 -9.68 11.74
C ARG A 225 -25.36 -10.93 12.38
N ALA A 226 -25.61 -12.09 11.79
CA ALA A 226 -25.17 -13.39 12.32
C ALA A 226 -23.63 -13.53 12.31
N ALA A 227 -22.97 -13.00 11.28
CA ALA A 227 -21.54 -13.12 11.08
C ALA A 227 -20.72 -11.90 11.56
N LYS A 228 -21.34 -10.88 12.16
CA LYS A 228 -20.70 -9.62 12.57
C LYS A 228 -19.32 -9.79 13.24
N PRO A 229 -19.12 -10.69 14.24
CA PRO A 229 -17.84 -10.83 14.93
C PRO A 229 -16.70 -11.29 14.01
N GLN A 230 -17.03 -11.86 12.86
CA GLN A 230 -16.08 -12.39 11.88
C GLN A 230 -15.80 -11.41 10.72
N ILE A 231 -16.58 -10.35 10.61
CA ILE A 231 -16.39 -9.32 9.57
C ILE A 231 -15.39 -8.29 10.10
N GLN A 232 -14.24 -8.18 9.43
CA GLN A 232 -13.23 -7.17 9.76
C GLN A 232 -13.64 -5.80 9.24
N GLU A 233 -14.11 -5.75 7.99
CA GLU A 233 -14.55 -4.53 7.31
C GLU A 233 -15.32 -4.90 6.04
N VAL A 234 -16.27 -4.07 5.64
CA VAL A 234 -16.93 -4.14 4.34
C VAL A 234 -16.39 -3.01 3.45
N ILE A 235 -15.76 -3.37 2.35
CA ILE A 235 -15.38 -2.42 1.30
C ILE A 235 -16.52 -2.41 0.29
N TYR A 236 -17.27 -1.31 0.27
CA TYR A 236 -18.43 -1.16 -0.58
C TYR A 236 -18.08 -0.33 -1.80
N GLU A 237 -18.16 -0.93 -2.99
CA GLU A 237 -17.90 -0.25 -4.25
C GLU A 237 -19.16 0.46 -4.74
N LEU A 238 -19.10 1.78 -4.77
CA LEU A 238 -20.19 2.61 -5.30
C LEU A 238 -20.03 2.76 -6.82
N ASN A 239 -21.08 2.40 -7.55
CA ASN A 239 -21.21 2.57 -9.00
C ASN A 239 -22.55 3.19 -9.39
N GLU A 240 -22.81 3.39 -10.67
CA GLU A 240 -24.03 4.06 -11.15
C GLU A 240 -25.35 3.30 -10.82
N HIS A 241 -25.25 2.01 -10.52
CA HIS A 241 -26.40 1.12 -10.35
C HIS A 241 -26.64 0.69 -8.91
N ASN A 242 -25.74 1.04 -7.99
CA ASN A 242 -25.79 0.55 -6.61
C ASN A 242 -25.80 1.62 -5.53
N SER A 243 -26.51 2.70 -5.74
CA SER A 243 -26.67 3.71 -4.69
C SER A 243 -27.66 3.21 -3.62
N TRP A 244 -27.12 2.64 -2.52
CA TRP A 244 -27.90 2.05 -1.43
C TRP A 244 -27.52 2.67 -0.06
N PRO A 245 -27.89 3.92 0.21
CA PRO A 245 -27.59 4.57 1.50
C PRO A 245 -28.11 3.78 2.70
N ASP A 246 -29.33 3.23 2.61
CA ASP A 246 -29.96 2.43 3.68
C ASP A 246 -29.15 1.18 4.07
N TYR A 247 -28.33 0.67 3.14
CA TYR A 247 -27.45 -0.45 3.48
C TYR A 247 -26.24 0.02 4.26
N ILE A 248 -25.70 1.18 3.92
CA ILE A 248 -24.57 1.78 4.62
C ILE A 248 -24.99 2.25 6.02
N GLU A 249 -26.17 2.86 6.13
CA GLU A 249 -26.80 3.19 7.42
C GLU A 249 -26.94 1.93 8.30
N PHE A 250 -27.45 0.85 7.75
CA PHE A 250 -27.54 -0.43 8.44
C PHE A 250 -26.17 -0.93 8.93
N LEU A 251 -25.11 -0.85 8.13
CA LEU A 251 -23.76 -1.26 8.55
C LEU A 251 -23.26 -0.37 9.71
N GLN A 252 -23.51 0.94 9.63
CA GLN A 252 -23.14 1.90 10.65
C GLN A 252 -23.90 1.65 11.96
N GLU A 253 -25.21 1.49 11.92
CA GLU A 253 -26.03 1.18 13.09
C GLU A 253 -25.61 -0.15 13.75
N LEU A 254 -25.29 -1.14 12.93
CA LEU A 254 -24.79 -2.42 13.41
C LEU A 254 -23.38 -2.31 13.99
N GLY A 255 -22.64 -1.22 13.71
CA GLY A 255 -21.23 -1.05 14.12
C GLY A 255 -20.29 -1.97 13.37
N VAL A 256 -20.57 -2.26 12.11
CA VAL A 256 -19.66 -2.92 11.18
C VAL A 256 -18.80 -1.84 10.51
N LYS A 257 -17.49 -1.97 10.59
CA LYS A 257 -16.57 -1.07 9.89
C LYS A 257 -16.77 -1.18 8.38
N PHE A 258 -16.81 -0.06 7.68
CA PHE A 258 -16.91 -0.05 6.23
C PHE A 258 -16.07 1.06 5.60
N THR A 259 -15.71 0.86 4.34
CA THR A 259 -15.04 1.85 3.48
C THR A 259 -15.81 1.97 2.17
N LEU A 260 -16.13 3.20 1.78
CA LEU A 260 -16.77 3.51 0.50
C LEU A 260 -15.69 3.73 -0.57
N LEU A 261 -15.77 3.00 -1.66
CA LEU A 261 -14.83 3.04 -2.77
C LEU A 261 -15.59 3.31 -4.07
N SER A 262 -15.02 4.07 -5.00
CA SER A 262 -15.61 4.26 -6.33
C SER A 262 -14.57 4.44 -7.42
N TYR A 263 -14.85 3.86 -8.59
CA TYR A 263 -14.10 4.03 -9.83
C TYR A 263 -14.77 5.00 -10.81
N LEU A 264 -15.87 5.63 -10.41
CA LEU A 264 -16.59 6.58 -11.24
C LEU A 264 -15.78 7.85 -11.52
N PRO A 265 -16.08 8.54 -12.61
CA PRO A 265 -15.55 9.87 -12.89
C PRO A 265 -15.88 10.87 -11.77
N GLU A 266 -15.07 11.92 -11.64
CA GLU A 266 -15.16 12.89 -10.53
C GLU A 266 -16.52 13.61 -10.45
N ASP A 267 -17.12 13.93 -11.60
CA ASP A 267 -18.44 14.57 -11.70
C ASP A 267 -19.53 13.67 -11.09
N LYS A 268 -19.50 12.37 -11.36
CA LYS A 268 -20.43 11.39 -10.79
C LYS A 268 -20.20 11.21 -9.28
N ILE A 269 -18.95 11.11 -8.85
CA ILE A 269 -18.60 10.98 -7.43
C ILE A 269 -19.08 12.21 -6.64
N ASN A 270 -18.99 13.40 -7.21
CA ASN A 270 -19.44 14.62 -6.52
C ASN A 270 -20.94 14.60 -6.21
N GLY A 271 -21.75 14.00 -7.06
CA GLY A 271 -23.17 13.75 -6.77
C GLY A 271 -23.36 12.78 -5.61
N LEU A 272 -22.60 11.69 -5.59
CA LEU A 272 -22.66 10.69 -4.52
C LEU A 272 -22.16 11.23 -3.16
N LYS A 273 -21.18 12.14 -3.15
CA LYS A 273 -20.65 12.74 -1.90
C LYS A 273 -21.72 13.42 -1.06
N LEU A 274 -22.71 14.04 -1.68
CA LEU A 274 -23.83 14.63 -0.96
C LEU A 274 -24.72 13.57 -0.33
N GLN A 275 -24.98 12.49 -1.05
CA GLN A 275 -25.83 11.39 -0.61
C GLN A 275 -25.21 10.56 0.53
N TYR A 276 -23.88 10.45 0.53
CA TYR A 276 -23.13 9.67 1.51
C TYR A 276 -22.38 10.53 2.53
N PHE A 277 -22.71 11.81 2.63
CA PHE A 277 -21.99 12.77 3.47
C PHE A 277 -21.88 12.33 4.94
N ASP A 278 -22.95 11.77 5.50
CA ASP A 278 -23.03 11.34 6.90
C ASP A 278 -22.32 10.00 7.16
N TYR A 279 -21.95 9.28 6.11
CA TYR A 279 -21.38 7.91 6.22
C TYR A 279 -19.87 7.85 5.99
N GLY A 280 -19.26 8.93 5.54
CA GLY A 280 -17.81 9.02 5.38
C GLY A 280 -17.33 9.46 4.00
N ILE A 281 -16.04 9.32 3.78
CA ILE A 281 -15.37 9.76 2.55
C ILE A 281 -15.44 8.66 1.49
N ILE A 282 -15.88 9.01 0.28
CA ILE A 282 -15.78 8.12 -0.88
C ILE A 282 -14.34 8.18 -1.41
N HIS A 283 -13.64 7.06 -1.35
CA HIS A 283 -12.29 6.92 -1.90
C HIS A 283 -12.36 6.65 -3.40
N LYS A 284 -11.98 7.64 -4.20
CA LYS A 284 -11.88 7.46 -5.66
C LYS A 284 -10.67 6.61 -6.01
N ARG A 285 -10.86 5.67 -6.96
CA ARG A 285 -9.81 4.86 -7.55
C ARG A 285 -9.96 4.80 -9.07
N ASP A 286 -8.87 4.64 -9.77
CA ASP A 286 -8.88 4.34 -11.19
C ASP A 286 -8.87 2.83 -11.43
N GLN A 287 -9.56 2.41 -12.49
CA GLN A 287 -9.76 1.01 -12.82
C GLN A 287 -8.51 0.40 -13.39
N ASN A 288 -7.35 0.40 -13.08
CA ASN A 288 -6.37 -0.40 -13.81
C ASN A 288 -5.26 -0.98 -12.94
N PRO A 289 -5.31 -2.28 -12.61
CA PRO A 289 -4.09 -3.05 -12.50
C PRO A 289 -3.32 -2.93 -13.83
N PRO A 290 -1.98 -3.08 -13.82
CA PRO A 290 -1.19 -3.12 -15.05
C PRO A 290 -1.81 -4.09 -16.05
N LYS A 291 -1.82 -3.74 -17.34
CA LYS A 291 -2.43 -4.55 -18.42
C LYS A 291 -1.92 -6.00 -18.48
N GLU A 292 -0.72 -6.23 -17.95
CA GLU A 292 -0.14 -7.58 -17.85
C GLU A 292 -0.89 -8.52 -16.90
N ILE A 293 -1.89 -8.00 -16.18
CA ILE A 293 -2.65 -8.75 -15.16
C ILE A 293 -4.16 -8.53 -15.38
N GLU A 294 -4.58 -8.38 -16.61
CA GLU A 294 -6.00 -8.26 -16.92
C GLU A 294 -6.71 -9.61 -16.78
N GLY A 295 -7.77 -9.58 -16.02
CA GLY A 295 -8.71 -10.69 -15.87
C GLY A 295 -8.51 -11.48 -14.58
N ILE A 296 -9.56 -11.52 -13.76
CA ILE A 296 -9.67 -12.45 -12.63
C ILE A 296 -10.31 -13.74 -13.17
N ASP A 297 -9.56 -14.82 -13.13
CA ASP A 297 -10.07 -16.14 -13.44
C ASP A 297 -11.01 -16.61 -12.31
N LYS A 298 -12.31 -16.68 -12.59
CA LYS A 298 -13.34 -17.07 -11.62
C LYS A 298 -13.26 -18.53 -11.19
N GLU A 299 -12.54 -19.36 -11.93
CA GLU A 299 -12.31 -20.77 -11.57
C GLU A 299 -11.24 -20.91 -10.47
N LYS A 300 -10.42 -19.90 -10.27
CA LYS A 300 -9.47 -19.90 -9.15
C LYS A 300 -10.17 -19.62 -7.82
N ILE A 301 -9.62 -20.19 -6.77
CA ILE A 301 -10.16 -20.08 -5.40
C ILE A 301 -9.75 -18.76 -4.77
N TYR A 302 -8.49 -18.36 -4.99
CA TYR A 302 -7.95 -17.11 -4.46
C TYR A 302 -6.80 -16.58 -5.30
N TYR A 303 -6.53 -15.28 -5.13
CA TYR A 303 -5.37 -14.59 -5.69
C TYR A 303 -4.58 -13.91 -4.57
N LYS A 304 -3.27 -13.96 -4.67
CA LYS A 304 -2.41 -13.14 -3.83
C LYS A 304 -2.26 -11.76 -4.47
N THR A 305 -2.85 -10.76 -3.85
CA THR A 305 -2.65 -9.36 -4.23
C THR A 305 -1.31 -8.90 -3.71
N ASN A 306 -0.33 -8.80 -4.58
CA ASN A 306 1.04 -8.47 -4.21
C ASN A 306 1.84 -7.98 -5.42
N ARG A 307 3.03 -7.46 -5.12
CA ARG A 307 4.07 -7.21 -6.11
C ARG A 307 4.77 -8.53 -6.47
N TYR A 308 4.95 -8.74 -7.75
CA TYR A 308 5.78 -9.81 -8.33
C TYR A 308 6.90 -9.20 -9.16
N ILE A 309 7.87 -10.00 -9.52
CA ILE A 309 9.02 -9.61 -10.34
C ILE A 309 8.97 -10.42 -11.62
N LEU A 310 8.98 -9.73 -12.76
CA LEU A 310 9.13 -10.32 -14.08
C LEU A 310 10.59 -10.18 -14.52
N SER A 311 11.25 -11.31 -14.81
CA SER A 311 12.58 -11.34 -15.37
C SER A 311 12.70 -12.53 -16.31
N ASN A 312 13.24 -12.31 -17.52
CA ASN A 312 13.41 -13.34 -18.53
C ASN A 312 12.13 -14.17 -18.78
N GLN A 313 10.99 -13.48 -18.88
CA GLN A 313 9.65 -14.09 -19.10
C GLN A 313 9.17 -15.02 -17.97
N LYS A 314 9.84 -15.02 -16.82
CA LYS A 314 9.45 -15.76 -15.63
C LYS A 314 9.02 -14.80 -14.50
N ILE A 315 8.03 -15.24 -13.72
CA ILE A 315 7.51 -14.49 -12.58
C ILE A 315 8.12 -15.03 -11.28
N TYR A 316 8.52 -14.13 -10.39
CA TYR A 316 9.10 -14.45 -9.10
C TYR A 316 8.35 -13.70 -7.99
N THR A 317 8.21 -14.32 -6.82
CA THR A 317 7.51 -13.73 -5.67
C THR A 317 8.30 -12.64 -4.95
N SER A 318 9.63 -12.63 -5.11
CA SER A 318 10.53 -11.69 -4.44
C SER A 318 11.89 -11.61 -5.14
N LEU A 319 12.71 -10.62 -4.76
CA LEU A 319 14.10 -10.54 -5.21
C LEU A 319 14.96 -11.73 -4.73
N ALA A 320 14.66 -12.28 -3.55
CA ALA A 320 15.32 -13.48 -3.06
C ALA A 320 15.00 -14.66 -3.99
N ALA A 321 13.73 -14.86 -4.32
CA ALA A 321 13.31 -15.92 -5.26
C ALA A 321 13.94 -15.75 -6.65
N LEU A 322 14.08 -14.51 -7.14
CA LEU A 322 14.80 -14.22 -8.39
C LEU A 322 16.29 -14.60 -8.29
N LYS A 323 16.97 -14.21 -7.21
CA LYS A 323 18.39 -14.54 -6.99
C LYS A 323 18.63 -16.05 -6.90
N GLU A 324 17.71 -16.77 -6.29
CA GLU A 324 17.74 -18.23 -6.15
C GLU A 324 17.18 -18.98 -7.36
N ASN A 325 16.75 -18.23 -8.40
CA ASN A 325 16.12 -18.77 -9.61
C ASN A 325 14.94 -19.72 -9.32
N ARG A 326 14.08 -19.31 -8.36
CA ARG A 326 12.83 -20.03 -7.99
C ARG A 326 11.62 -19.28 -8.55
N PRO A 327 11.23 -19.47 -9.82
CA PRO A 327 10.07 -18.84 -10.40
C PRO A 327 8.77 -19.42 -9.80
N VAL A 328 7.70 -18.65 -9.92
CA VAL A 328 6.34 -19.16 -9.66
C VAL A 328 6.06 -20.27 -10.68
N PRO A 329 5.54 -21.44 -10.27
CA PRO A 329 5.10 -22.47 -11.21
C PRO A 329 4.07 -21.92 -12.22
N ASN A 330 4.15 -22.37 -13.48
CA ASN A 330 3.18 -22.02 -14.51
C ASN A 330 1.79 -22.58 -14.18
#